data_596ef419badc7ae226aed57271d84028
#
_entry.id   596ef419badc7ae226aed57271d84028
#
_cell.length_a   1.000
_cell.length_b   1.000
_cell.length_c   1.000
_cell.angle_alpha   90.00
_cell.angle_beta   90.00
_cell.angle_gamma   90.00
#
_symmetry.space_group_name_H-M   'P 1'
#
loop_
_entity.id
_entity.type
_entity.pdbx_description
1 polymer ?
#
loop_
_entity_poly.entity_id
_entity_poly.type
_entity_poly.pdbx_seq_one_letter_code
_entity_poly.pdbx_strand_id
1 'polypeptide(L)'
;MSNATKPYNKAGLHCELTQLALATGLCVVGASAFAQDATLSTVTVQESATPSLKVDTAPSAKFTAPLLDTPKTVQVINEELIKQSGATSLQEALKATPGITFGNGEGGSPTGDQPFIRGADAQSSTFVDGLRDIAAGTREVFNLESVEVIKGADSAYAGRGGAGGSINLTTKKAKADNFISGDVGLGTDNYKRATLDLNRKLGETIGFRLNAMAHDADVPGRNGPENQRWGIAPTVTFGMGTPTEVTLSWQHLQTDDMPDGGVPYLYGNTAGATNGTTLPGG
;
A
#
# COMPACT_ATOMS: atom_id res chain seq x y z
N MET A 1 52.03 37.46 26.29
CA MET A 1 52.78 37.02 25.10
C MET A 1 51.83 37.07 23.95
N SER A 2 51.88 38.13 23.34
CA SER A 2 51.90 38.63 21.96
C SER A 2 50.89 37.99 21.01
N ASN A 3 49.75 38.65 20.90
CA ASN A 3 48.78 38.52 19.81
C ASN A 3 49.30 39.31 18.59
N ALA A 4 49.56 38.64 17.49
CA ALA A 4 49.87 39.29 16.19
C ALA A 4 48.62 39.19 15.33
N THR A 5 47.88 40.28 15.23
CA THR A 5 46.80 40.51 14.23
C THR A 5 47.44 40.85 12.89
N LYS A 6 47.16 40.03 11.85
CA LYS A 6 47.47 40.36 10.44
C LYS A 6 46.49 41.40 9.89
N PRO A 7 46.93 42.43 9.17
CA PRO A 7 46.06 43.40 8.56
C PRO A 7 45.39 42.83 7.28
N TYR A 8 44.10 43.05 7.16
CA TYR A 8 43.25 42.72 6.00
C TYR A 8 43.49 43.72 4.87
N ASN A 9 43.97 43.25 3.73
CA ASN A 9 44.30 44.07 2.59
C ASN A 9 43.05 44.36 1.74
N LYS A 10 42.56 45.62 1.75
CA LYS A 10 41.36 46.12 1.04
C LYS A 10 41.57 46.37 -0.48
N ALA A 11 42.68 46.02 -1.05
CA ALA A 11 42.98 46.39 -2.46
C ALA A 11 42.46 45.42 -3.54
N GLY A 12 41.91 44.26 -3.15
CA GLY A 12 41.45 43.24 -4.11
C GLY A 12 39.99 43.38 -4.54
N LEU A 13 39.14 44.14 -3.83
CA LEU A 13 37.71 44.13 -4.05
C LEU A 13 37.22 45.07 -5.17
N HIS A 14 38.04 46.00 -5.60
CA HIS A 14 37.62 46.98 -6.65
C HIS A 14 37.90 46.49 -8.09
N CYS A 15 38.73 45.49 -8.28
CA CYS A 15 39.08 44.97 -9.63
C CYS A 15 38.03 43.95 -10.13
N GLU A 16 37.37 43.23 -9.26
CA GLU A 16 36.37 42.21 -9.66
C GLU A 16 35.00 42.81 -9.99
N LEU A 17 34.61 43.90 -9.34
CA LEU A 17 33.35 44.62 -9.62
C LEU A 17 33.31 45.36 -10.95
N THR A 18 34.45 45.82 -11.45
CA THR A 18 34.56 46.47 -12.76
C THR A 18 34.51 45.48 -13.92
N GLN A 19 35.00 44.25 -13.74
CA GLN A 19 34.89 43.21 -14.78
C GLN A 19 33.49 42.60 -14.88
N LEU A 20 32.75 42.54 -13.78
CA LEU A 20 31.34 42.06 -13.78
C LEU A 20 30.39 43.06 -14.42
N ALA A 21 30.67 44.36 -14.29
CA ALA A 21 29.86 45.44 -14.92
C ALA A 21 30.06 45.54 -16.44
N LEU A 22 31.26 45.13 -16.96
CA LEU A 22 31.53 45.12 -18.39
C LEU A 22 30.93 43.90 -19.11
N ALA A 23 30.79 42.77 -18.42
CA ALA A 23 30.19 41.56 -18.98
C ALA A 23 28.66 41.66 -19.09
N THR A 24 28.00 42.35 -18.19
CA THR A 24 26.56 42.60 -18.25
C THR A 24 26.13 43.64 -19.27
N GLY A 25 26.99 44.58 -19.63
CA GLY A 25 26.69 45.60 -20.65
C GLY A 25 26.70 45.07 -22.09
N LEU A 26 27.40 43.94 -22.38
CA LEU A 26 27.52 43.40 -23.74
C LEU A 26 26.39 42.43 -24.12
N CYS A 27 25.63 41.95 -23.16
CA CYS A 27 24.53 41.02 -23.43
C CYS A 27 23.20 41.69 -23.78
N VAL A 28 23.07 43.03 -23.71
CA VAL A 28 21.79 43.72 -23.93
C VAL A 28 21.61 44.23 -25.38
N VAL A 29 22.65 44.21 -26.23
CA VAL A 29 22.56 44.77 -27.61
C VAL A 29 22.29 43.68 -28.68
N GLY A 30 22.21 42.37 -28.30
CA GLY A 30 22.07 41.25 -29.26
C GLY A 30 20.69 40.66 -29.43
N ALA A 31 19.62 41.18 -28.77
CA ALA A 31 18.27 40.62 -28.86
C ALA A 31 17.37 41.44 -29.78
N SER A 32 17.77 41.58 -31.05
CA SER A 32 16.83 42.03 -32.10
C SER A 32 15.94 40.84 -32.49
N ALA A 33 14.69 40.98 -32.14
CA ALA A 33 13.59 40.05 -32.32
C ALA A 33 13.52 39.45 -33.74
N PHE A 34 13.68 38.14 -33.83
CA PHE A 34 12.94 37.37 -34.83
C PHE A 34 11.66 36.91 -34.14
N ALA A 35 10.58 37.67 -34.31
CA ALA A 35 9.24 37.18 -34.08
C ALA A 35 8.95 36.13 -35.13
N GLN A 36 9.35 34.89 -34.89
CA GLN A 36 8.79 33.76 -35.59
C GLN A 36 7.41 33.51 -34.96
N ASP A 37 6.37 33.56 -35.79
CA ASP A 37 5.06 33.08 -35.47
C ASP A 37 5.20 31.59 -35.06
N ALA A 38 5.49 31.37 -33.79
CA ALA A 38 5.39 30.07 -33.22
C ALA A 38 3.90 29.74 -33.09
N THR A 39 3.35 29.06 -34.08
CA THR A 39 2.08 28.36 -33.92
C THR A 39 2.25 27.43 -32.75
N LEU A 40 1.72 27.80 -31.58
CA LEU A 40 1.66 26.95 -30.41
C LEU A 40 0.92 25.68 -30.84
N SER A 41 1.63 24.55 -30.83
CA SER A 41 1.01 23.24 -30.98
C SER A 41 -0.10 23.15 -29.93
N THR A 42 -1.31 22.82 -30.37
CA THR A 42 -2.43 22.58 -29.45
C THR A 42 -1.97 21.58 -28.41
N VAL A 43 -1.78 22.02 -27.17
CA VAL A 43 -1.52 21.13 -26.04
C VAL A 43 -2.85 20.43 -25.80
N THR A 44 -2.99 19.22 -26.34
CA THR A 44 -4.09 18.34 -25.97
C THR A 44 -3.78 17.84 -24.57
N VAL A 45 -4.41 18.45 -23.57
CA VAL A 45 -4.43 17.89 -22.22
C VAL A 45 -5.30 16.64 -22.30
N GLN A 46 -4.68 15.49 -22.49
CA GLN A 46 -5.35 14.23 -22.19
C GLN A 46 -5.42 14.13 -20.68
N GLU A 47 -6.61 14.36 -20.16
CA GLU A 47 -6.92 14.00 -18.77
C GLU A 47 -6.68 12.50 -18.64
N SER A 48 -5.65 12.09 -17.92
CA SER A 48 -5.51 10.72 -17.47
C SER A 48 -6.74 10.43 -16.62
N ALA A 49 -7.60 9.53 -17.08
CA ALA A 49 -8.78 9.13 -16.32
C ALA A 49 -8.32 8.77 -14.91
N THR A 50 -8.75 9.55 -13.92
CA THR A 50 -8.48 9.24 -12.51
C THR A 50 -9.00 7.84 -12.26
N PRO A 51 -8.19 6.90 -11.75
CA PRO A 51 -8.63 5.55 -11.49
C PRO A 51 -9.92 5.56 -10.67
N SER A 52 -10.94 4.88 -11.15
CA SER A 52 -12.24 4.91 -10.47
C SER A 52 -12.16 4.10 -9.18
N LEU A 53 -12.46 4.73 -8.05
CA LEU A 53 -12.65 4.03 -6.77
C LEU A 53 -13.95 3.23 -6.73
N LYS A 54 -14.89 3.58 -7.63
CA LYS A 54 -16.17 2.88 -7.76
C LYS A 54 -15.97 1.59 -8.56
N VAL A 55 -16.48 0.50 -8.02
CA VAL A 55 -16.51 -0.82 -8.65
C VAL A 55 -17.97 -1.19 -8.92
N ASP A 56 -18.32 -1.41 -10.17
CA ASP A 56 -19.70 -1.75 -10.57
C ASP A 56 -19.95 -3.27 -10.57
N THR A 57 -18.91 -4.08 -10.73
CA THR A 57 -18.97 -5.55 -10.73
C THR A 57 -17.96 -6.13 -9.77
N ALA A 58 -18.31 -7.22 -9.08
CA ALA A 58 -17.38 -7.93 -8.23
C ALA A 58 -16.31 -8.65 -9.08
N PRO A 59 -15.02 -8.62 -8.70
CA PRO A 59 -13.94 -9.34 -9.40
C PRO A 59 -14.12 -10.86 -9.37
N SER A 60 -14.78 -11.39 -8.34
CA SER A 60 -15.06 -12.82 -8.23
C SER A 60 -16.05 -13.29 -9.30
N ALA A 61 -15.68 -14.31 -10.07
CA ALA A 61 -16.54 -14.96 -11.06
C ALA A 61 -17.83 -15.58 -10.47
N LYS A 62 -17.96 -15.63 -9.15
CA LYS A 62 -19.18 -16.08 -8.45
C LYS A 62 -20.32 -15.07 -8.57
N PHE A 63 -20.04 -13.81 -8.85
CA PHE A 63 -21.03 -12.75 -9.06
C PHE A 63 -21.14 -12.46 -10.55
N THR A 64 -22.23 -12.86 -11.15
CA THR A 64 -22.48 -12.70 -12.59
C THR A 64 -23.29 -11.45 -12.93
N ALA A 65 -23.85 -10.78 -11.92
CA ALA A 65 -24.61 -9.54 -12.05
C ALA A 65 -23.83 -8.34 -11.50
N PRO A 66 -24.12 -7.12 -11.95
CA PRO A 66 -23.61 -5.90 -11.32
C PRO A 66 -23.91 -5.86 -9.83
N LEU A 67 -23.08 -5.17 -9.04
CA LEU A 67 -23.24 -5.08 -7.59
C LEU A 67 -24.61 -4.52 -7.17
N LEU A 68 -25.16 -3.58 -7.95
CA LEU A 68 -26.50 -3.00 -7.71
C LEU A 68 -27.64 -4.01 -7.89
N ASP A 69 -27.45 -5.00 -8.75
CA ASP A 69 -28.44 -6.04 -9.04
C ASP A 69 -28.19 -7.33 -8.24
N THR A 70 -27.15 -7.33 -7.40
CA THR A 70 -26.79 -8.47 -6.55
C THR A 70 -27.55 -8.39 -5.24
N PRO A 71 -28.40 -9.37 -4.88
CA PRO A 71 -29.22 -9.35 -3.67
C PRO A 71 -28.39 -9.67 -2.41
N LYS A 72 -27.25 -9.03 -2.26
CA LYS A 72 -26.31 -9.18 -1.15
C LYS A 72 -25.60 -7.86 -0.86
N THR A 73 -25.15 -7.69 0.37
CA THR A 73 -24.26 -6.58 0.71
C THR A 73 -22.83 -6.98 0.39
N VAL A 74 -22.34 -6.56 -0.78
CA VAL A 74 -20.97 -6.78 -1.23
C VAL A 74 -20.25 -5.42 -1.26
N GLN A 75 -19.09 -5.36 -0.66
CA GLN A 75 -18.19 -4.20 -0.74
C GLN A 75 -16.88 -4.66 -1.37
N VAL A 76 -16.44 -3.95 -2.40
CA VAL A 76 -15.17 -4.21 -3.08
C VAL A 76 -14.22 -3.06 -2.78
N ILE A 77 -13.04 -3.41 -2.29
CA ILE A 77 -11.91 -2.50 -2.05
C ILE A 77 -10.89 -2.84 -3.13
N ASN A 78 -10.77 -1.98 -4.13
CA ASN A 78 -9.86 -2.19 -5.24
C ASN A 78 -8.42 -1.77 -4.90
N GLU A 79 -7.46 -2.14 -5.75
CA GLU A 79 -6.04 -1.82 -5.59
C GLU A 79 -5.80 -0.32 -5.38
N GLU A 80 -6.53 0.53 -6.13
CA GLU A 80 -6.38 1.98 -6.04
C GLU A 80 -6.80 2.51 -4.66
N LEU A 81 -7.91 2.01 -4.10
CA LEU A 81 -8.35 2.40 -2.76
C LEU A 81 -7.37 1.90 -1.69
N ILE A 82 -6.80 0.70 -1.86
CA ILE A 82 -5.76 0.17 -0.98
C ILE A 82 -4.53 1.09 -1.00
N LYS A 83 -4.07 1.48 -2.18
CA LYS A 83 -2.93 2.40 -2.35
C LYS A 83 -3.20 3.77 -1.75
N GLN A 84 -4.36 4.37 -2.05
CA GLN A 84 -4.71 5.70 -1.54
C GLN A 84 -4.90 5.73 -0.02
N SER A 85 -5.34 4.62 0.58
CA SER A 85 -5.45 4.50 2.04
C SER A 85 -4.10 4.32 2.74
N GLY A 86 -3.03 4.02 1.99
CA GLY A 86 -1.71 3.70 2.54
C GLY A 86 -1.66 2.37 3.30
N ALA A 87 -2.67 1.51 3.12
CA ALA A 87 -2.74 0.23 3.82
C ALA A 87 -1.60 -0.69 3.42
N THR A 88 -0.96 -1.31 4.40
CA THR A 88 0.13 -2.29 4.22
C THR A 88 -0.34 -3.72 4.53
N SER A 89 -1.41 -3.87 5.29
CA SER A 89 -1.99 -5.15 5.69
C SER A 89 -3.48 -5.24 5.35
N LEU A 90 -4.02 -6.46 5.35
CA LEU A 90 -5.45 -6.70 5.19
C LEU A 90 -6.27 -5.99 6.28
N GLN A 91 -5.77 -6.01 7.52
CA GLN A 91 -6.41 -5.33 8.64
C GLN A 91 -6.54 -3.82 8.37
N GLU A 92 -5.48 -3.18 7.88
CA GLU A 92 -5.51 -1.75 7.55
C GLU A 92 -6.44 -1.46 6.36
N ALA A 93 -6.40 -2.28 5.32
CA ALA A 93 -7.27 -2.12 4.15
C ALA A 93 -8.76 -2.22 4.51
N LEU A 94 -9.09 -3.04 5.52
CA LEU A 94 -10.47 -3.24 5.98
C LEU A 94 -10.91 -2.32 7.12
N LYS A 95 -9.98 -1.55 7.71
CA LYS A 95 -10.23 -0.71 8.89
C LYS A 95 -11.38 0.27 8.72
N ALA A 96 -11.56 0.82 7.50
CA ALA A 96 -12.65 1.74 7.18
C ALA A 96 -13.93 1.04 6.71
N THR A 97 -13.97 -0.30 6.68
CA THR A 97 -15.12 -1.07 6.20
C THR A 97 -16.16 -1.23 7.31
N PRO A 98 -17.37 -0.67 7.16
CA PRO A 98 -18.40 -0.77 8.21
C PRO A 98 -18.76 -2.22 8.54
N GLY A 99 -18.85 -2.53 9.83
CA GLY A 99 -19.24 -3.85 10.34
C GLY A 99 -18.14 -4.91 10.27
N ILE A 100 -16.89 -4.50 9.98
CA ILE A 100 -15.69 -5.30 10.17
C ILE A 100 -14.99 -4.83 11.44
N THR A 101 -14.58 -5.77 12.26
CA THR A 101 -13.69 -5.56 13.40
C THR A 101 -12.61 -6.64 13.40
N PHE A 102 -11.54 -6.41 14.12
CA PHE A 102 -10.46 -7.37 14.26
C PHE A 102 -10.31 -7.75 15.73
N GLY A 103 -10.11 -9.03 15.98
CA GLY A 103 -9.76 -9.53 17.30
C GLY A 103 -8.30 -9.27 17.62
N ASN A 104 -8.03 -9.20 18.90
CA ASN A 104 -6.67 -9.25 19.42
C ASN A 104 -6.42 -10.65 19.97
N GLY A 105 -5.21 -11.17 19.76
CA GLY A 105 -4.79 -12.45 20.34
C GLY A 105 -4.68 -12.39 21.87
N GLU A 106 -4.28 -13.50 22.48
CA GLU A 106 -4.00 -13.57 23.90
C GLU A 106 -2.97 -12.50 24.31
N GLY A 107 -3.21 -11.85 25.44
CA GLY A 107 -2.38 -10.74 25.91
C GLY A 107 -2.51 -9.43 25.14
N GLY A 108 -3.52 -9.31 24.23
CA GLY A 108 -3.74 -8.13 23.42
C GLY A 108 -2.82 -8.02 22.22
N SER A 109 -1.96 -9.01 21.98
CA SER A 109 -1.09 -9.07 20.80
C SER A 109 -1.81 -9.70 19.62
N PRO A 110 -1.90 -9.04 18.46
CA PRO A 110 -2.49 -9.65 17.28
C PRO A 110 -1.59 -10.79 16.78
N THR A 111 -2.15 -12.01 16.74
CA THR A 111 -1.49 -13.18 16.16
C THR A 111 -1.91 -13.44 14.73
N GLY A 112 -1.89 -12.41 13.88
CA GLY A 112 -2.37 -12.45 12.52
C GLY A 112 -3.76 -11.84 12.36
N ASP A 113 -4.36 -12.03 11.20
CA ASP A 113 -5.67 -11.48 10.88
C ASP A 113 -6.79 -12.31 11.55
N GLN A 114 -7.54 -11.67 12.43
CA GLN A 114 -8.72 -12.24 13.08
C GLN A 114 -9.95 -11.37 12.77
N PRO A 115 -10.47 -11.42 11.54
CA PRO A 115 -11.60 -10.60 11.15
C PRO A 115 -12.91 -11.11 11.74
N PHE A 116 -13.75 -10.17 12.19
CA PHE A 116 -15.15 -10.40 12.55
C PHE A 116 -16.04 -9.60 11.62
N ILE A 117 -17.06 -10.23 11.07
CA ILE A 117 -18.06 -9.59 10.24
C ILE A 117 -19.38 -9.55 11.02
N ARG A 118 -19.86 -8.33 11.35
CA ARG A 118 -21.06 -8.12 12.16
C ARG A 118 -21.02 -8.89 13.49
N GLY A 119 -19.85 -8.98 14.10
CA GLY A 119 -19.61 -9.67 15.37
C GLY A 119 -19.44 -11.19 15.27
N ALA A 120 -19.57 -11.79 14.08
CA ALA A 120 -19.29 -13.21 13.87
C ALA A 120 -17.86 -13.41 13.37
N ASP A 121 -17.17 -14.44 13.88
CA ASP A 121 -15.84 -14.84 13.43
C ASP A 121 -15.86 -15.15 11.92
N ALA A 122 -14.93 -14.55 11.19
CA ALA A 122 -14.77 -14.72 9.75
C ALA A 122 -13.37 -15.26 9.36
N GLN A 123 -12.53 -15.64 10.31
CA GLN A 123 -11.19 -16.19 10.03
C GLN A 123 -11.29 -17.41 9.12
N SER A 124 -12.17 -18.35 9.45
CA SER A 124 -12.42 -19.55 8.63
C SER A 124 -13.23 -19.28 7.36
N SER A 125 -13.68 -18.05 7.14
CA SER A 125 -14.45 -17.59 5.99
C SER A 125 -13.67 -16.60 5.13
N THR A 126 -12.33 -16.63 5.24
CA THR A 126 -11.41 -15.88 4.37
C THR A 126 -10.96 -16.78 3.22
N PHE A 127 -10.93 -16.21 2.02
CA PHE A 127 -10.59 -16.89 0.77
C PHE A 127 -9.52 -16.10 0.02
N VAL A 128 -8.65 -16.81 -0.69
CA VAL A 128 -7.71 -16.27 -1.66
C VAL A 128 -8.03 -16.88 -3.01
N ASP A 129 -8.35 -16.06 -3.99
CA ASP A 129 -8.79 -16.47 -5.34
C ASP A 129 -9.91 -17.54 -5.31
N GLY A 130 -10.82 -17.41 -4.33
CA GLY A 130 -11.94 -18.31 -4.13
C GLY A 130 -11.62 -19.61 -3.40
N LEU A 131 -10.37 -19.86 -3.05
CA LEU A 131 -9.95 -20.98 -2.21
C LEU A 131 -9.89 -20.55 -0.75
N ARG A 132 -10.41 -21.40 0.13
CA ARG A 132 -10.40 -21.11 1.58
C ARG A 132 -8.98 -21.05 2.11
N ASP A 133 -8.64 -19.94 2.75
CA ASP A 133 -7.38 -19.73 3.42
C ASP A 133 -7.58 -19.75 4.93
N ILE A 134 -7.05 -20.81 5.58
CA ILE A 134 -7.13 -21.01 7.02
C ILE A 134 -5.86 -20.52 7.75
N ALA A 135 -4.93 -19.90 7.05
CA ALA A 135 -3.73 -19.37 7.65
C ALA A 135 -4.07 -18.26 8.67
N ALA A 136 -3.38 -18.30 9.81
CA ALA A 136 -3.56 -17.33 10.89
C ALA A 136 -2.58 -16.12 10.79
N GLY A 137 -1.74 -16.06 9.75
CA GLY A 137 -0.76 -15.00 9.59
C GLY A 137 -1.36 -13.65 9.21
N THR A 138 -0.60 -12.59 9.39
CA THR A 138 -0.91 -11.25 8.87
C THR A 138 -0.73 -11.25 7.35
N ARG A 139 -1.77 -10.83 6.63
CA ARG A 139 -1.76 -10.76 5.16
C ARG A 139 -1.34 -9.38 4.69
N GLU A 140 -0.30 -9.35 3.89
CA GLU A 140 0.16 -8.17 3.17
C GLU A 140 -0.70 -7.91 1.92
N VAL A 141 -0.81 -6.63 1.54
CA VAL A 141 -1.66 -6.22 0.40
C VAL A 141 -0.89 -6.04 -0.91
N PHE A 142 0.44 -6.16 -0.94
CA PHE A 142 1.27 -5.84 -2.11
C PHE A 142 0.89 -6.63 -3.37
N ASN A 143 0.37 -7.85 -3.22
CA ASN A 143 -0.05 -8.73 -4.31
C ASN A 143 -1.56 -8.82 -4.47
N LEU A 144 -2.34 -7.87 -3.91
CA LEU A 144 -3.79 -7.88 -4.02
C LEU A 144 -4.27 -6.92 -5.11
N GLU A 145 -5.13 -7.41 -5.99
CA GLU A 145 -5.90 -6.63 -6.97
C GLU A 145 -7.14 -6.03 -6.29
N SER A 146 -7.77 -6.80 -5.39
CA SER A 146 -8.95 -6.34 -4.64
C SER A 146 -9.24 -7.21 -3.42
N VAL A 147 -10.03 -6.64 -2.51
CA VAL A 147 -10.63 -7.33 -1.37
C VAL A 147 -12.14 -7.20 -1.47
N GLU A 148 -12.85 -8.32 -1.51
CA GLU A 148 -14.31 -8.37 -1.51
C GLU A 148 -14.80 -8.77 -0.11
N VAL A 149 -15.70 -7.99 0.45
CA VAL A 149 -16.36 -8.27 1.73
C VAL A 149 -17.83 -8.53 1.47
N ILE A 150 -18.25 -9.76 1.68
CA ILE A 150 -19.65 -10.19 1.56
C ILE A 150 -20.21 -10.28 2.97
N LYS A 151 -21.27 -9.50 3.26
CA LYS A 151 -21.87 -9.40 4.60
C LYS A 151 -23.20 -10.14 4.65
N GLY A 152 -23.36 -10.97 5.67
CA GLY A 152 -24.52 -11.82 5.87
C GLY A 152 -24.30 -13.26 5.42
N ALA A 153 -25.34 -14.09 5.46
CA ALA A 153 -25.23 -15.52 5.11
C ALA A 153 -24.68 -15.72 3.69
N ASP A 154 -23.56 -16.41 3.57
CA ASP A 154 -22.81 -16.59 2.31
C ASP A 154 -22.55 -18.06 1.95
N SER A 155 -23.21 -18.99 2.59
CA SER A 155 -22.98 -20.42 2.39
C SER A 155 -23.20 -20.90 0.95
N ALA A 156 -24.05 -20.24 0.18
CA ALA A 156 -24.29 -20.57 -1.23
C ALA A 156 -23.06 -20.29 -2.11
N TYR A 157 -22.22 -19.33 -1.71
CA TYR A 157 -21.04 -18.92 -2.48
C TYR A 157 -19.72 -19.40 -1.83
N ALA A 158 -19.70 -19.45 -0.51
CA ALA A 158 -18.51 -19.79 0.28
C ALA A 158 -18.53 -21.25 0.82
N GLY A 159 -19.58 -21.99 0.56
CA GLY A 159 -19.79 -23.31 1.16
C GLY A 159 -20.03 -23.19 2.67
N ARG A 160 -19.27 -23.90 3.51
CA ARG A 160 -19.31 -23.69 4.96
C ARG A 160 -18.75 -22.31 5.28
N GLY A 161 -19.60 -21.32 5.39
CA GLY A 161 -19.24 -19.96 5.71
C GLY A 161 -19.57 -19.59 7.14
N GLY A 162 -18.98 -18.50 7.63
CA GLY A 162 -19.38 -17.85 8.86
C GLY A 162 -20.78 -17.25 8.73
N ALA A 163 -21.50 -17.16 9.83
CA ALA A 163 -22.82 -16.55 9.88
C ALA A 163 -22.79 -15.04 9.51
N GLY A 164 -21.66 -14.37 9.73
CA GLY A 164 -21.46 -12.95 9.44
C GLY A 164 -21.20 -12.62 7.97
N GLY A 165 -20.63 -13.58 7.21
CA GLY A 165 -20.22 -13.37 5.83
C GLY A 165 -18.86 -13.97 5.49
N SER A 166 -18.25 -13.48 4.40
CA SER A 166 -16.93 -13.92 3.94
C SER A 166 -16.08 -12.77 3.41
N ILE A 167 -14.77 -12.97 3.38
CA ILE A 167 -13.79 -12.08 2.77
C ILE A 167 -13.09 -12.87 1.66
N ASN A 168 -13.04 -12.31 0.45
CA ASN A 168 -12.29 -12.90 -0.66
C ASN A 168 -11.20 -11.93 -1.11
N LEU A 169 -9.98 -12.41 -1.16
CA LEU A 169 -8.80 -11.70 -1.63
C LEU A 169 -8.52 -12.14 -3.06
N THR A 170 -8.48 -11.20 -3.99
CA THR A 170 -8.13 -11.48 -5.38
C THR A 170 -6.69 -11.06 -5.60
N THR A 171 -5.85 -12.02 -6.00
CA THR A 171 -4.43 -11.75 -6.27
C THR A 171 -4.23 -11.12 -7.65
N LYS A 172 -3.11 -10.40 -7.81
CA LYS A 172 -2.72 -9.78 -9.05
C LYS A 172 -2.35 -10.82 -10.10
N LYS A 173 -3.00 -10.73 -11.29
CA LYS A 173 -2.72 -11.58 -12.45
C LYS A 173 -2.02 -10.76 -13.54
N ALA A 174 -1.36 -11.46 -14.47
CA ALA A 174 -0.77 -10.80 -15.64
C ALA A 174 -1.86 -10.14 -16.49
N LYS A 175 -1.56 -8.94 -17.00
CA LYS A 175 -2.43 -8.13 -17.87
C LYS A 175 -1.87 -8.06 -19.28
N ALA A 176 -2.70 -7.70 -20.25
CA ALA A 176 -2.29 -7.59 -21.67
C ALA A 176 -1.34 -6.40 -21.93
N ASP A 177 -1.26 -5.45 -21.01
CA ASP A 177 -0.44 -4.24 -21.11
C ASP A 177 0.94 -4.42 -20.49
N ASN A 178 1.92 -3.70 -21.02
CA ASN A 178 3.24 -3.63 -20.41
C ASN A 178 3.32 -2.40 -19.49
N PHE A 179 3.62 -2.62 -18.24
CA PHE A 179 3.86 -1.54 -17.30
C PHE A 179 4.89 -1.93 -16.23
N ILE A 180 5.41 -0.92 -15.58
CA ILE A 180 6.18 -1.01 -14.35
C ILE A 180 5.70 0.11 -13.44
N SER A 181 5.36 -0.23 -12.23
CA SER A 181 5.02 0.73 -11.19
C SER A 181 5.65 0.32 -9.87
N GLY A 182 5.77 1.24 -8.95
CA GLY A 182 6.30 0.97 -7.63
C GLY A 182 6.26 2.23 -6.79
N ASP A 183 6.28 2.04 -5.49
CA ASP A 183 6.23 3.10 -4.51
C ASP A 183 7.38 2.95 -3.53
N VAL A 184 7.92 4.09 -3.08
CA VAL A 184 8.90 4.16 -2.01
C VAL A 184 8.39 5.11 -0.95
N GLY A 185 8.24 4.62 0.26
CA GLY A 185 7.81 5.38 1.42
C GLY A 185 8.92 5.45 2.47
N LEU A 186 9.13 6.64 3.02
CA LEU A 186 10.00 6.91 4.15
C LEU A 186 9.22 7.71 5.17
N GLY A 187 9.42 7.43 6.46
CA GLY A 187 8.68 8.11 7.53
C GLY A 187 9.43 8.15 8.84
N THR A 188 8.75 8.62 9.88
CA THR A 188 9.21 8.53 11.26
C THR A 188 9.28 7.08 11.71
N ASP A 189 9.89 6.83 12.87
CA ASP A 189 9.98 5.49 13.49
C ASP A 189 10.60 4.47 12.52
N ASN A 190 11.70 4.86 11.87
CA ASN A 190 12.46 4.07 10.88
C ASN A 190 11.62 3.51 9.71
N TYR A 191 10.41 4.03 9.47
CA TYR A 191 9.54 3.54 8.42
C TYR A 191 10.20 3.61 7.05
N LYS A 192 10.33 2.46 6.42
CA LYS A 192 10.84 2.26 5.06
C LYS A 192 9.99 1.21 4.38
N ARG A 193 9.42 1.54 3.25
CA ARG A 193 8.68 0.59 2.43
C ARG A 193 8.98 0.81 0.96
N ALA A 194 9.22 -0.27 0.24
CA ALA A 194 9.35 -0.26 -1.21
C ALA A 194 8.46 -1.33 -1.81
N THR A 195 7.78 -1.01 -2.91
CA THR A 195 6.96 -1.94 -3.69
C THR A 195 7.35 -1.89 -5.16
N LEU A 196 7.19 -3.01 -5.84
CA LEU A 196 7.37 -3.15 -7.29
C LEU A 196 6.23 -3.97 -7.87
N ASP A 197 5.67 -3.50 -8.97
CA ASP A 197 4.69 -4.21 -9.79
C ASP A 197 5.12 -4.12 -11.26
N LEU A 198 5.66 -5.19 -11.78
CA LEU A 198 6.14 -5.33 -13.15
C LEU A 198 5.19 -6.25 -13.92
N ASN A 199 4.62 -5.76 -15.01
CA ASN A 199 3.81 -6.58 -15.90
C ASN A 199 4.38 -6.56 -17.32
N ARG A 200 4.52 -7.73 -17.93
CA ARG A 200 5.04 -7.92 -19.29
C ARG A 200 4.19 -8.89 -20.09
N LYS A 201 3.77 -8.47 -21.26
CA LYS A 201 3.19 -9.32 -22.27
C LYS A 201 4.34 -10.06 -23.00
N LEU A 202 4.40 -11.38 -22.86
CA LEU A 202 5.46 -12.21 -23.45
C LEU A 202 5.08 -12.75 -24.84
N GLY A 203 3.80 -12.72 -25.19
CA GLY A 203 3.25 -13.16 -26.45
C GLY A 203 1.82 -12.64 -26.64
N GLU A 204 1.11 -13.07 -27.66
CA GLU A 204 -0.26 -12.58 -27.88
C GLU A 204 -1.21 -12.97 -26.73
N THR A 205 -1.02 -14.17 -26.18
CA THR A 205 -1.89 -14.75 -25.15
C THR A 205 -1.15 -15.11 -23.87
N ILE A 206 0.14 -14.72 -23.73
CA ILE A 206 0.97 -15.04 -22.55
C ILE A 206 1.41 -13.76 -21.88
N GLY A 207 1.18 -13.67 -20.60
CA GLY A 207 1.65 -12.58 -19.76
C GLY A 207 2.40 -13.06 -18.54
N PHE A 208 3.28 -12.20 -18.04
CA PHE A 208 4.04 -12.35 -16.81
C PHE A 208 3.85 -11.12 -15.94
N ARG A 209 3.57 -11.32 -14.66
CA ARG A 209 3.55 -10.23 -13.67
C ARG A 209 4.41 -10.61 -12.47
N LEU A 210 5.16 -9.65 -11.97
CA LEU A 210 5.99 -9.81 -10.79
C LEU A 210 5.63 -8.70 -9.81
N ASN A 211 5.20 -9.07 -8.62
CA ASN A 211 5.05 -8.17 -7.50
C ASN A 211 6.12 -8.47 -6.46
N ALA A 212 6.70 -7.42 -5.89
CA ALA A 212 7.67 -7.54 -4.81
C ALA A 212 7.49 -6.41 -3.81
N MET A 213 7.83 -6.65 -2.55
CA MET A 213 7.85 -5.63 -1.52
C MET A 213 8.93 -5.89 -0.48
N ALA A 214 9.40 -4.81 0.14
CA ALA A 214 10.21 -4.83 1.37
C ALA A 214 9.66 -3.76 2.31
N HIS A 215 9.59 -4.06 3.59
CA HIS A 215 9.07 -3.19 4.64
C HIS A 215 9.88 -3.36 5.91
N ASP A 216 10.24 -2.24 6.53
CA ASP A 216 10.96 -2.15 7.79
C ASP A 216 10.46 -0.92 8.54
N ALA A 217 9.92 -1.08 9.74
CA ALA A 217 9.40 0.02 10.55
C ALA A 217 9.33 -0.36 12.03
N ASP A 218 9.65 0.60 12.90
CA ASP A 218 9.36 0.51 14.31
C ASP A 218 7.87 0.84 14.56
N VAL A 219 7.32 0.34 15.66
CA VAL A 219 5.97 0.75 16.08
C VAL A 219 6.03 2.12 16.72
N PRO A 220 5.30 3.14 16.23
CA PRO A 220 5.37 4.50 16.73
C PRO A 220 5.12 4.61 18.24
N GLY A 221 6.03 5.32 18.94
CA GLY A 221 5.93 5.54 20.37
C GLY A 221 6.22 4.31 21.24
N ARG A 222 6.81 3.27 20.68
CA ARG A 222 7.18 2.03 21.38
C ARG A 222 8.68 1.76 21.24
N ASN A 223 9.26 1.13 22.27
CA ASN A 223 10.64 0.67 22.25
C ASN A 223 10.64 -0.86 22.10
N GLY A 224 11.13 -1.36 20.97
CA GLY A 224 11.30 -2.78 20.71
C GLY A 224 10.33 -3.37 19.68
N PRO A 225 9.01 -3.14 19.73
CA PRO A 225 8.12 -3.66 18.70
C PRO A 225 8.47 -3.10 17.30
N GLU A 226 8.62 -4.02 16.33
CA GLU A 226 9.01 -3.69 14.96
C GLU A 226 8.32 -4.61 13.95
N ASN A 227 8.23 -4.16 12.71
CA ASN A 227 7.67 -4.92 11.59
C ASN A 227 8.73 -5.02 10.50
N GLN A 228 9.22 -6.24 10.25
CA GLN A 228 10.17 -6.52 9.16
C GLN A 228 9.59 -7.57 8.24
N ARG A 229 9.37 -7.20 6.99
CA ARG A 229 8.70 -8.07 6.02
C ARG A 229 9.30 -7.90 4.64
N TRP A 230 9.37 -8.98 3.90
CA TRP A 230 9.61 -8.92 2.47
C TRP A 230 8.80 -10.01 1.75
N GLY A 231 8.44 -9.73 0.51
CA GLY A 231 7.65 -10.68 -0.26
C GLY A 231 7.88 -10.54 -1.75
N ILE A 232 7.62 -11.64 -2.45
CA ILE A 232 7.72 -11.73 -3.90
C ILE A 232 6.60 -12.63 -4.42
N ALA A 233 5.96 -12.23 -5.51
CA ALA A 233 4.83 -12.94 -6.10
C ALA A 233 4.92 -12.91 -7.63
N PRO A 234 5.60 -13.88 -8.27
CA PRO A 234 5.56 -14.05 -9.71
C PRO A 234 4.26 -14.75 -10.14
N THR A 235 3.70 -14.33 -11.27
CA THR A 235 2.50 -14.89 -11.87
C THR A 235 2.67 -14.98 -13.38
N VAL A 236 2.29 -16.11 -13.96
CA VAL A 236 2.24 -16.31 -15.42
C VAL A 236 0.82 -16.68 -15.82
N THR A 237 0.28 -16.00 -16.80
CA THR A 237 -1.05 -16.29 -17.38
C THR A 237 -0.90 -16.73 -18.81
N PHE A 238 -1.48 -17.87 -19.15
CA PHE A 238 -1.57 -18.44 -20.49
C PHE A 238 -2.99 -18.32 -20.99
N GLY A 239 -3.17 -18.09 -22.29
CA GLY A 239 -4.49 -17.98 -22.90
C GLY A 239 -5.22 -16.68 -22.61
N MET A 240 -4.51 -15.59 -22.28
CA MET A 240 -5.13 -14.28 -22.05
C MET A 240 -5.99 -13.85 -23.23
N GLY A 241 -7.24 -13.45 -22.96
CA GLY A 241 -8.21 -13.03 -23.98
C GLY A 241 -8.78 -14.17 -24.81
N THR A 242 -8.52 -15.41 -24.45
CA THR A 242 -9.13 -16.61 -25.07
C THR A 242 -10.18 -17.22 -24.13
N PRO A 243 -11.06 -18.12 -24.64
CA PRO A 243 -12.05 -18.79 -23.80
C PRO A 243 -11.47 -19.63 -22.64
N THR A 244 -10.19 -20.04 -22.75
CA THR A 244 -9.50 -20.81 -21.73
C THR A 244 -8.27 -20.04 -21.26
N GLU A 245 -8.30 -19.60 -20.02
CA GLU A 245 -7.19 -18.91 -19.36
C GLU A 245 -6.68 -19.75 -18.18
N VAL A 246 -5.36 -19.93 -18.12
CA VAL A 246 -4.68 -20.65 -17.05
C VAL A 246 -3.66 -19.72 -16.43
N THR A 247 -3.81 -19.46 -15.13
CA THR A 247 -2.88 -18.65 -14.36
C THR A 247 -2.13 -19.53 -13.36
N LEU A 248 -0.82 -19.45 -13.41
CA LEU A 248 0.09 -20.03 -12.43
C LEU A 248 0.67 -18.91 -11.58
N SER A 249 0.43 -18.95 -10.29
CA SER A 249 0.94 -17.97 -9.33
C SER A 249 1.69 -18.66 -8.21
N TRP A 250 2.70 -17.99 -7.71
CA TRP A 250 3.43 -18.37 -6.50
C TRP A 250 3.66 -17.12 -5.67
N GLN A 251 3.59 -17.26 -4.36
CA GLN A 251 3.86 -16.16 -3.44
C GLN A 251 4.74 -16.66 -2.30
N HIS A 252 5.74 -15.86 -1.99
CA HIS A 252 6.53 -16.00 -0.77
C HIS A 252 6.44 -14.69 0.02
N LEU A 253 6.12 -14.81 1.28
CA LEU A 253 6.12 -13.71 2.25
C LEU A 253 6.88 -14.20 3.47
N GLN A 254 7.89 -13.45 3.86
CA GLN A 254 8.59 -13.64 5.11
C GLN A 254 8.32 -12.46 6.04
N THR A 255 7.96 -12.77 7.26
CA THR A 255 7.74 -11.80 8.33
C THR A 255 8.65 -12.12 9.51
N ASP A 256 9.29 -11.10 10.04
CA ASP A 256 10.09 -11.13 11.25
C ASP A 256 9.64 -9.96 12.13
N ASP A 257 8.39 -10.04 12.56
CA ASP A 257 7.73 -8.98 13.31
C ASP A 257 7.86 -9.24 14.80
N MET A 258 8.22 -8.21 15.56
CA MET A 258 8.07 -8.19 17.02
C MET A 258 6.74 -7.50 17.37
N PRO A 259 5.70 -8.27 17.76
CA PRO A 259 4.38 -7.70 17.99
C PRO A 259 4.35 -6.80 19.21
N ASP A 260 3.53 -5.74 19.15
CA ASP A 260 3.24 -4.88 20.31
C ASP A 260 2.24 -5.55 21.25
N GLY A 261 2.72 -6.07 22.37
CA GLY A 261 1.89 -6.68 23.42
C GLY A 261 1.07 -5.68 24.26
N GLY A 262 1.11 -4.38 23.92
CA GLY A 262 0.45 -3.34 24.68
C GLY A 262 1.29 -2.84 25.86
N VAL A 263 0.77 -1.87 26.59
CA VAL A 263 1.37 -1.32 27.82
C VAL A 263 0.69 -1.94 29.03
N PRO A 264 1.42 -2.72 29.86
CA PRO A 264 0.83 -3.25 31.07
C PRO A 264 0.49 -2.12 32.05
N TYR A 265 -0.67 -2.21 32.69
CA TYR A 265 -1.09 -1.29 33.74
C TYR A 265 -1.74 -2.01 34.92
N LEU A 266 -1.73 -1.37 36.06
CA LEU A 266 -2.25 -1.94 37.29
C LEU A 266 -3.76 -1.77 37.37
N TYR A 267 -4.47 -2.84 37.68
CA TYR A 267 -5.88 -2.80 38.08
C TYR A 267 -6.00 -2.62 39.60
N GLY A 268 -7.07 -1.96 40.04
CA GLY A 268 -7.25 -1.50 41.41
C GLY A 268 -7.30 -2.51 42.57
N ASN A 269 -7.10 -3.81 42.27
CA ASN A 269 -7.04 -4.86 43.33
C ASN A 269 -5.62 -5.16 43.81
N THR A 270 -4.60 -4.49 43.31
CA THR A 270 -3.23 -4.64 43.78
C THR A 270 -2.98 -3.62 44.89
N ALA A 271 -2.59 -4.06 46.06
CA ALA A 271 -2.32 -3.17 47.22
C ALA A 271 -1.32 -2.07 46.82
N GLY A 272 -1.73 -0.80 46.97
CA GLY A 272 -0.91 0.37 46.62
C GLY A 272 -0.96 0.79 45.14
N ALA A 273 -1.75 0.15 44.31
CA ALA A 273 -1.93 0.53 42.90
C ALA A 273 -3.05 1.57 42.74
N THR A 274 -2.78 2.62 41.98
CA THR A 274 -3.82 3.50 41.43
C THR A 274 -4.37 2.88 40.15
N ASN A 275 -5.68 2.71 40.06
CA ASN A 275 -6.33 2.11 38.92
C ASN A 275 -5.97 2.88 37.63
N GLY A 276 -5.49 2.19 36.58
CA GLY A 276 -5.09 2.80 35.34
C GLY A 276 -3.67 3.39 35.31
N THR A 277 -2.82 3.09 36.31
CA THR A 277 -1.42 3.51 36.27
C THR A 277 -0.58 2.52 35.47
N THR A 278 0.15 3.02 34.47
CA THR A 278 1.10 2.21 33.69
C THR A 278 2.28 1.78 34.55
N LEU A 279 2.75 0.55 34.32
CA LEU A 279 3.97 0.08 35.00
C LEU A 279 5.21 0.77 34.39
N PRO A 280 6.23 1.10 35.20
CA PRO A 280 7.49 1.62 34.68
C PRO A 280 8.15 0.61 33.75
N GLY A 281 8.63 1.05 32.59
CA GLY A 281 9.36 0.22 31.62
C GLY A 281 8.50 -0.42 30.52
N GLY A 282 7.25 0.03 30.38
CA GLY A 282 6.39 -0.35 29.26
C GLY A 282 6.58 0.51 28.01
#